data_c7ad1b4ab72598409e97171b1ccbb18a
#
_entry.id   c7ad1b4ab72598409e97171b1ccbb18a
#
_cell.length_a   1.000
_cell.length_b   1.000
_cell.length_c   1.000
_cell.angle_alpha   90.00
_cell.angle_beta   90.00
_cell.angle_gamma   90.00
#
_symmetry.space_group_name_H-M   'P 1'
#
loop_
_entity.id
_entity.type
_entity.pdbx_description
1 polymer ?
#
loop_
_entity_poly.entity_id
_entity_poly.type
_entity_poly.pdbx_seq_one_letter_code
_entity_poly.pdbx_strand_id
1 'polypeptide(L)'
;MDKTAIVILNWNGVEMLTRFLPNVLDYSRNEAVVYVADNASTDNSLEVLKMHFPEVRVIVLEKNWGFAEGYNRALGQIDAEYYVLLNSDVEVSHHWLTPLIEFMDNHADVAACQPKLLSMKNRDAFEYAGACGGFIDRYGYPFCRGRLFDTVESDDGQYDYAAEVLWATGACMVVRASDFKEAGGFDARFFAHSEEIDLCWRMRLMGKKIYCIPDSFVYHIGGGTLPKNNPMKTYLNFRNNLTMLYKNLPDGELRHVMRVRLFLDYVAAFQALLSGRVGDFKAIINGRKAFKKWLPEYRKVRREVQGRRVVRDVTGIYRHSILWQYYAKGHKKYAEIL
;
A
#
# COMPACT_ATOMS: atom_id res chain seq x y z
N MET A 1 -22.15 15.48 0.35
CA MET A 1 -21.05 14.60 0.86
C MET A 1 -21.50 13.16 0.71
N ASP A 2 -20.77 12.37 -0.07
CA ASP A 2 -21.05 10.93 -0.18
C ASP A 2 -20.59 10.23 1.12
N LYS A 3 -21.26 9.15 1.57
CA LYS A 3 -20.72 8.40 2.70
C LYS A 3 -19.41 7.70 2.31
N THR A 4 -19.43 6.99 1.18
CA THR A 4 -18.30 6.20 0.69
C THR A 4 -18.04 6.48 -0.78
N ALA A 5 -16.79 6.78 -1.12
CA ALA A 5 -16.33 6.95 -2.49
C ALA A 5 -15.29 5.87 -2.82
N ILE A 6 -15.62 4.96 -3.73
CA ILE A 6 -14.65 4.03 -4.32
C ILE A 6 -13.89 4.78 -5.40
N VAL A 7 -12.58 4.83 -5.32
CA VAL A 7 -11.73 5.57 -6.25
C VAL A 7 -10.72 4.63 -6.89
N ILE A 8 -10.84 4.46 -8.20
CA ILE A 8 -9.95 3.66 -9.02
C ILE A 8 -9.04 4.61 -9.79
N LEU A 9 -7.73 4.57 -9.51
CA LEU A 9 -6.75 5.32 -10.28
C LEU A 9 -6.37 4.53 -11.54
N ASN A 10 -6.67 5.08 -12.71
CA ASN A 10 -6.44 4.44 -14.01
C ASN A 10 -5.32 5.12 -14.80
N TRP A 11 -4.44 4.33 -15.41
CA TRP A 11 -3.50 4.78 -16.43
C TRP A 11 -3.27 3.68 -17.45
N ASN A 12 -3.79 3.91 -18.69
CA ASN A 12 -3.72 2.95 -19.79
C ASN A 12 -4.23 1.55 -19.38
N GLY A 13 -5.34 1.52 -18.63
CA GLY A 13 -5.90 0.31 -18.04
C GLY A 13 -7.24 -0.09 -18.63
N VAL A 14 -7.55 0.23 -19.88
CA VAL A 14 -8.84 -0.05 -20.52
C VAL A 14 -9.28 -1.51 -20.38
N GLU A 15 -8.35 -2.45 -20.53
CA GLU A 15 -8.63 -3.88 -20.38
C GLU A 15 -9.06 -4.24 -18.97
N MET A 16 -8.35 -3.72 -17.95
CA MET A 16 -8.67 -3.96 -16.53
C MET A 16 -10.00 -3.32 -16.16
N LEU A 17 -10.24 -2.08 -16.57
CA LEU A 17 -11.53 -1.41 -16.35
C LEU A 17 -12.69 -2.21 -16.97
N THR A 18 -12.57 -2.60 -18.24
CA THR A 18 -13.62 -3.37 -18.92
C THR A 18 -13.91 -4.69 -18.21
N ARG A 19 -12.89 -5.33 -17.66
CA ARG A 19 -13.02 -6.63 -17.01
C ARG A 19 -13.58 -6.54 -15.58
N PHE A 20 -13.12 -5.59 -14.76
CA PHE A 20 -13.41 -5.61 -13.32
C PHE A 20 -14.41 -4.54 -12.87
N LEU A 21 -14.54 -3.44 -13.58
CA LEU A 21 -15.44 -2.37 -13.20
C LEU A 21 -16.93 -2.80 -13.11
N PRO A 22 -17.45 -3.69 -13.99
CA PRO A 22 -18.82 -4.22 -13.85
C PRO A 22 -19.05 -4.90 -12.49
N ASN A 23 -18.10 -5.74 -12.05
CA ASN A 23 -18.18 -6.42 -10.76
C ASN A 23 -18.17 -5.44 -9.58
N VAL A 24 -17.30 -4.39 -9.64
CA VAL A 24 -17.26 -3.35 -8.61
C VAL A 24 -18.60 -2.59 -8.55
N LEU A 25 -19.17 -2.22 -9.69
CA LEU A 25 -20.45 -1.52 -9.77
C LEU A 25 -21.59 -2.36 -9.21
N ASP A 26 -21.68 -3.62 -9.60
CA ASP A 26 -22.74 -4.53 -9.18
C ASP A 26 -22.70 -4.79 -7.66
N TYR A 27 -21.51 -5.02 -7.10
CA TYR A 27 -21.37 -5.40 -5.68
C TYR A 27 -21.17 -4.20 -4.74
N SER A 28 -21.16 -2.98 -5.26
CA SER A 28 -21.10 -1.76 -4.45
C SER A 28 -22.33 -0.85 -4.65
N ARG A 29 -23.31 -1.32 -5.43
CA ARG A 29 -24.55 -0.57 -5.71
C ARG A 29 -25.25 -0.22 -4.40
N ASN A 30 -25.63 1.04 -4.26
CA ASN A 30 -26.25 1.62 -3.06
C ASN A 30 -25.36 1.77 -1.81
N GLU A 31 -24.11 1.27 -1.83
CA GLU A 31 -23.17 1.40 -0.71
C GLU A 31 -22.15 2.51 -0.94
N ALA A 32 -21.78 2.75 -2.20
CA ALA A 32 -20.76 3.74 -2.55
C ALA A 32 -20.97 4.38 -3.91
N VAL A 33 -20.39 5.54 -4.10
CA VAL A 33 -20.24 6.17 -5.41
C VAL A 33 -18.90 5.76 -6.00
N VAL A 34 -18.89 5.28 -7.24
CA VAL A 34 -17.67 4.84 -7.93
C VAL A 34 -17.08 5.98 -8.76
N TYR A 35 -15.81 6.27 -8.51
CA TYR A 35 -15.01 7.22 -9.25
C TYR A 35 -13.89 6.50 -9.99
N VAL A 36 -13.63 6.88 -11.22
CA VAL A 36 -12.39 6.54 -11.93
C VAL A 36 -11.60 7.82 -12.14
N ALA A 37 -10.42 7.89 -11.53
CA ALA A 37 -9.47 8.97 -11.75
C ALA A 37 -8.52 8.57 -12.88
N ASP A 38 -8.74 9.11 -14.07
CA ASP A 38 -7.89 8.88 -15.21
C ASP A 38 -6.62 9.73 -15.13
N ASN A 39 -5.48 9.07 -15.01
CA ASN A 39 -4.17 9.67 -14.80
C ASN A 39 -3.48 10.01 -16.15
N ALA A 40 -4.23 10.65 -17.05
CA ALA A 40 -3.87 11.00 -18.42
C ALA A 40 -3.54 9.75 -19.28
N SER A 41 -4.49 8.84 -19.38
CA SER A 41 -4.40 7.69 -20.28
C SER A 41 -4.34 8.11 -21.73
N THR A 42 -3.62 7.32 -22.54
CA THR A 42 -3.49 7.49 -23.99
C THR A 42 -4.18 6.38 -24.77
N ASP A 43 -4.75 5.40 -24.05
CA ASP A 43 -5.60 4.36 -24.60
C ASP A 43 -7.09 4.79 -24.65
N ASN A 44 -7.98 3.87 -24.97
CA ASN A 44 -9.41 4.15 -25.09
C ASN A 44 -10.16 4.16 -23.72
N SER A 45 -9.46 4.25 -22.58
CA SER A 45 -10.06 4.21 -21.25
C SER A 45 -11.20 5.21 -21.07
N LEU A 46 -10.99 6.48 -21.45
CA LEU A 46 -12.01 7.53 -21.29
C LEU A 46 -13.23 7.32 -22.20
N GLU A 47 -13.01 6.82 -23.42
CA GLU A 47 -14.10 6.52 -24.35
C GLU A 47 -14.96 5.36 -23.84
N VAL A 48 -14.33 4.29 -23.38
CA VAL A 48 -15.00 3.13 -22.79
C VAL A 48 -15.80 3.52 -21.54
N LEU A 49 -15.23 4.31 -20.63
CA LEU A 49 -15.94 4.81 -19.45
C LEU A 49 -17.20 5.60 -19.86
N LYS A 50 -17.07 6.52 -20.80
CA LYS A 50 -18.21 7.33 -21.26
C LYS A 50 -19.31 6.51 -21.93
N MET A 51 -18.95 5.50 -22.72
CA MET A 51 -19.92 4.72 -23.49
C MET A 51 -20.56 3.59 -22.70
N HIS A 52 -19.82 2.91 -21.84
CA HIS A 52 -20.26 1.68 -21.20
C HIS A 52 -20.52 1.80 -19.70
N PHE A 53 -20.02 2.86 -19.04
CA PHE A 53 -20.11 3.05 -17.61
C PHE A 53 -20.57 4.48 -17.24
N PRO A 54 -21.73 4.95 -17.74
CA PRO A 54 -22.20 6.34 -17.55
C PRO A 54 -22.50 6.70 -16.09
N GLU A 55 -22.69 5.72 -15.20
CA GLU A 55 -22.90 5.90 -13.77
C GLU A 55 -21.59 6.21 -13.00
N VAL A 56 -20.43 5.96 -13.59
CA VAL A 56 -19.13 6.22 -12.98
C VAL A 56 -18.79 7.71 -13.06
N ARG A 57 -18.38 8.28 -11.95
CA ARG A 57 -17.87 9.65 -11.94
C ARG A 57 -16.40 9.67 -12.38
N VAL A 58 -16.11 10.32 -13.49
CA VAL A 58 -14.76 10.37 -14.07
C VAL A 58 -14.07 11.66 -13.68
N ILE A 59 -12.84 11.54 -13.11
CA ILE A 59 -11.92 12.65 -12.84
C ILE A 59 -10.75 12.52 -13.81
N VAL A 60 -10.53 13.53 -14.66
CA VAL A 60 -9.43 13.52 -15.63
C VAL A 60 -8.28 14.38 -15.09
N LEU A 61 -7.10 13.75 -14.91
CA LEU A 61 -5.89 14.44 -14.51
C LEU A 61 -5.08 14.85 -15.73
N GLU A 62 -4.34 15.95 -15.61
CA GLU A 62 -3.64 16.59 -16.76
C GLU A 62 -2.40 15.83 -17.25
N LYS A 63 -1.84 14.94 -16.45
CA LYS A 63 -0.70 14.06 -16.78
C LYS A 63 -0.64 12.86 -15.86
N ASN A 64 0.19 11.87 -16.18
CA ASN A 64 0.48 10.76 -15.27
C ASN A 64 1.33 11.25 -14.08
N TRP A 65 0.68 11.41 -12.93
CA TRP A 65 1.28 11.81 -11.66
C TRP A 65 1.85 10.65 -10.85
N GLY A 66 1.78 9.41 -11.35
CA GLY A 66 2.05 8.21 -10.58
C GLY A 66 0.92 7.87 -9.62
N PHE A 67 1.15 6.93 -8.73
CA PHE A 67 0.13 6.44 -7.80
C PHE A 67 -0.14 7.46 -6.67
N ALA A 68 0.91 7.86 -5.95
CA ALA A 68 0.78 8.70 -4.77
C ALA A 68 0.14 10.07 -5.06
N GLU A 69 0.69 10.83 -5.99
CA GLU A 69 0.17 12.16 -6.32
C GLU A 69 -1.13 12.06 -7.15
N GLY A 70 -1.29 11.02 -7.97
CA GLY A 70 -2.54 10.77 -8.68
C GLY A 70 -3.72 10.62 -7.73
N TYR A 71 -3.59 9.80 -6.69
CA TYR A 71 -4.61 9.70 -5.64
C TYR A 71 -4.80 11.01 -4.87
N ASN A 72 -3.73 11.71 -4.47
CA ASN A 72 -3.87 12.99 -3.77
C ASN A 72 -4.73 13.99 -4.56
N ARG A 73 -4.50 14.08 -5.88
CA ARG A 73 -5.23 14.99 -6.76
C ARG A 73 -6.67 14.57 -6.98
N ALA A 74 -6.91 13.28 -7.12
CA ALA A 74 -8.26 12.73 -7.26
C ALA A 74 -9.08 12.92 -5.98
N LEU A 75 -8.55 12.49 -4.84
CA LEU A 75 -9.21 12.58 -3.54
C LEU A 75 -9.45 14.02 -3.08
N GLY A 76 -8.59 14.96 -3.51
CA GLY A 76 -8.79 16.39 -3.27
C GLY A 76 -10.03 16.99 -3.94
N GLN A 77 -10.62 16.29 -4.94
CA GLN A 77 -11.82 16.69 -5.66
C GLN A 77 -13.08 15.97 -5.18
N ILE A 78 -12.96 15.04 -4.21
CA ILE A 78 -14.04 14.20 -3.73
C ILE A 78 -14.41 14.59 -2.31
N ASP A 79 -15.71 14.82 -2.08
CA ASP A 79 -16.26 15.08 -0.75
C ASP A 79 -16.99 13.81 -0.27
N ALA A 80 -16.33 13.02 0.56
CA ALA A 80 -16.85 11.79 1.14
C ALA A 80 -16.31 11.60 2.58
N GLU A 81 -17.02 10.78 3.37
CA GLU A 81 -16.58 10.40 4.71
C GLU A 81 -15.45 9.35 4.65
N TYR A 82 -15.61 8.37 3.75
CA TYR A 82 -14.63 7.31 3.50
C TYR A 82 -14.17 7.30 2.06
N TYR A 83 -12.88 7.19 1.86
CA TYR A 83 -12.27 6.86 0.58
C TYR A 83 -11.93 5.38 0.54
N VAL A 84 -12.32 4.70 -0.53
CA VAL A 84 -11.89 3.34 -0.83
C VAL A 84 -10.94 3.40 -2.02
N LEU A 85 -9.66 3.30 -1.76
CA LEU A 85 -8.65 3.19 -2.80
C LEU A 85 -8.70 1.77 -3.33
N LEU A 86 -8.98 1.60 -4.61
CA LEU A 86 -9.14 0.29 -5.25
C LEU A 86 -8.33 0.24 -6.54
N ASN A 87 -7.50 -0.78 -6.70
CA ASN A 87 -6.80 -1.00 -7.96
C ASN A 87 -7.77 -1.46 -9.05
N SER A 88 -7.47 -1.11 -10.31
CA SER A 88 -8.29 -1.50 -11.47
C SER A 88 -8.27 -3.00 -11.78
N ASP A 89 -7.34 -3.76 -11.20
CA ASP A 89 -7.16 -5.22 -11.38
C ASP A 89 -7.63 -6.04 -10.16
N VAL A 90 -8.62 -5.52 -9.44
CA VAL A 90 -9.27 -6.17 -8.29
C VAL A 90 -10.68 -6.62 -8.65
N GLU A 91 -10.99 -7.87 -8.33
CA GLU A 91 -12.36 -8.43 -8.30
C GLU A 91 -12.85 -8.42 -6.87
N VAL A 92 -13.95 -7.75 -6.61
CA VAL A 92 -14.55 -7.68 -5.28
C VAL A 92 -15.55 -8.84 -5.06
N SER A 93 -15.67 -9.31 -3.82
CA SER A 93 -16.65 -10.33 -3.44
C SER A 93 -18.01 -9.72 -3.11
N HIS A 94 -19.04 -10.56 -3.05
CA HIS A 94 -20.37 -10.11 -2.61
C HIS A 94 -20.31 -9.59 -1.17
N HIS A 95 -20.96 -8.45 -0.89
CA HIS A 95 -20.95 -7.77 0.43
C HIS A 95 -19.57 -7.39 0.97
N TRP A 96 -18.57 -7.20 0.09
CA TRP A 96 -17.21 -6.89 0.50
C TRP A 96 -17.05 -5.57 1.25
N LEU A 97 -17.88 -4.57 0.93
CA LEU A 97 -17.72 -3.21 1.46
C LEU A 97 -18.36 -3.04 2.83
N THR A 98 -19.53 -3.64 3.05
CA THR A 98 -20.33 -3.52 4.29
C THR A 98 -19.51 -3.80 5.55
N PRO A 99 -18.77 -4.94 5.72
CA PRO A 99 -18.03 -5.21 6.95
C PRO A 99 -16.93 -4.18 7.23
N LEU A 100 -16.33 -3.61 6.18
CA LEU A 100 -15.28 -2.60 6.31
C LEU A 100 -15.85 -1.28 6.83
N ILE A 101 -16.97 -0.83 6.25
CA ILE A 101 -17.58 0.44 6.63
C ILE A 101 -18.23 0.34 8.01
N GLU A 102 -18.94 -0.74 8.33
CA GLU A 102 -19.49 -0.97 9.66
C GLU A 102 -18.40 -1.02 10.73
N PHE A 103 -17.26 -1.65 10.45
CA PHE A 103 -16.14 -1.65 11.37
C PHE A 103 -15.59 -0.25 11.60
N MET A 104 -15.42 0.54 10.54
CA MET A 104 -14.95 1.93 10.62
C MET A 104 -15.94 2.84 11.38
N ASP A 105 -17.25 2.66 11.15
CA ASP A 105 -18.30 3.42 11.83
C ASP A 105 -18.29 3.17 13.35
N ASN A 106 -18.07 1.91 13.75
CA ASN A 106 -18.06 1.50 15.15
C ASN A 106 -16.73 1.79 15.88
N HIS A 107 -15.67 2.18 15.15
CA HIS A 107 -14.33 2.40 15.71
C HIS A 107 -13.74 3.73 15.23
N ALA A 108 -14.07 4.83 15.91
CA ALA A 108 -13.64 6.18 15.53
C ALA A 108 -12.12 6.41 15.61
N ASP A 109 -11.39 5.57 16.33
CA ASP A 109 -9.94 5.58 16.44
C ASP A 109 -9.23 4.82 15.29
N VAL A 110 -10.00 4.13 14.43
CA VAL A 110 -9.50 3.46 13.24
C VAL A 110 -9.50 4.41 12.05
N ALA A 111 -8.31 4.72 11.55
CA ALA A 111 -8.14 5.61 10.40
C ALA A 111 -8.27 4.90 9.06
N ALA A 112 -7.83 3.64 8.98
CA ALA A 112 -7.94 2.85 7.76
C ALA A 112 -8.09 1.35 8.05
N CYS A 113 -8.67 0.64 7.09
CA CYS A 113 -8.69 -0.81 7.10
C CYS A 113 -8.54 -1.38 5.68
N GLN A 114 -8.30 -2.69 5.62
CA GLN A 114 -8.28 -3.44 4.37
C GLN A 114 -9.07 -4.75 4.53
N PRO A 115 -9.62 -5.30 3.44
CA PRO A 115 -10.11 -6.68 3.42
C PRO A 115 -8.96 -7.69 3.41
N LYS A 116 -9.26 -8.98 3.48
CA LYS A 116 -8.35 -10.04 3.09
C LYS A 116 -8.14 -10.01 1.58
N LEU A 117 -6.89 -10.05 1.11
CA LEU A 117 -6.56 -10.11 -0.31
C LEU A 117 -6.15 -11.53 -0.69
N LEU A 118 -6.86 -12.09 -1.63
CA LEU A 118 -6.60 -13.40 -2.21
C LEU A 118 -6.07 -13.25 -3.65
N SER A 119 -5.30 -14.24 -4.08
CA SER A 119 -4.73 -14.24 -5.42
C SER A 119 -5.79 -14.58 -6.47
N MET A 120 -5.93 -13.76 -7.51
CA MET A 120 -6.78 -14.07 -8.65
C MET A 120 -6.34 -15.35 -9.39
N LYS A 121 -5.04 -15.68 -9.37
CA LYS A 121 -4.48 -16.85 -10.06
C LYS A 121 -4.63 -18.15 -9.28
N ASN A 122 -4.59 -18.06 -7.96
CA ASN A 122 -4.80 -19.17 -7.04
C ASN A 122 -5.69 -18.68 -5.90
N ARG A 123 -6.99 -18.87 -6.03
CA ARG A 123 -8.01 -18.32 -5.13
C ARG A 123 -7.95 -18.88 -3.71
N ASP A 124 -7.26 -19.99 -3.51
CA ASP A 124 -7.03 -20.61 -2.20
C ASP A 124 -5.74 -20.12 -1.52
N ALA A 125 -5.08 -19.12 -2.09
CA ALA A 125 -3.85 -18.54 -1.53
C ALA A 125 -3.99 -17.02 -1.34
N PHE A 126 -3.26 -16.51 -0.35
CA PHE A 126 -3.18 -15.06 -0.15
C PHE A 126 -2.53 -14.37 -1.35
N GLU A 127 -2.82 -13.09 -1.51
CA GLU A 127 -2.17 -12.25 -2.50
C GLU A 127 -0.85 -11.68 -1.94
N TYR A 128 0.11 -11.48 -2.82
CA TYR A 128 1.48 -11.07 -2.45
C TYR A 128 1.56 -9.67 -1.80
N ALA A 129 0.79 -8.70 -2.30
CA ALA A 129 0.98 -7.28 -1.97
C ALA A 129 0.22 -6.79 -0.73
N GLY A 130 -0.60 -7.62 -0.10
CA GLY A 130 -1.41 -7.20 1.05
C GLY A 130 -1.86 -8.36 1.93
N ALA A 131 -2.06 -9.52 1.34
CA ALA A 131 -2.49 -10.73 2.03
C ALA A 131 -3.57 -10.44 3.10
N CYS A 132 -3.32 -10.75 4.37
CA CYS A 132 -4.23 -10.49 5.48
C CYS A 132 -3.69 -9.41 6.44
N GLY A 133 -3.16 -8.31 5.88
CA GLY A 133 -2.66 -7.14 6.64
C GLY A 133 -1.16 -7.08 6.79
N GLY A 134 -0.63 -5.86 6.80
CA GLY A 134 0.77 -5.56 6.67
C GLY A 134 1.50 -5.15 7.94
N PHE A 135 2.75 -5.56 8.03
CA PHE A 135 3.72 -5.32 9.10
C PHE A 135 5.05 -4.86 8.50
N ILE A 136 5.94 -4.32 9.32
CA ILE A 136 7.35 -4.16 8.99
C ILE A 136 8.20 -4.73 10.11
N ASP A 137 9.43 -5.14 9.78
CA ASP A 137 10.41 -5.44 10.82
C ASP A 137 11.11 -4.15 11.32
N ARG A 138 11.92 -4.25 12.35
CA ARG A 138 12.68 -3.12 12.91
C ARG A 138 13.60 -2.41 11.90
N TYR A 139 13.92 -3.05 10.79
CA TYR A 139 14.73 -2.48 9.70
C TYR A 139 13.90 -2.01 8.51
N GLY A 140 12.56 -2.05 8.62
CA GLY A 140 11.63 -1.56 7.64
C GLY A 140 11.36 -2.51 6.47
N TYR A 141 11.66 -3.79 6.59
CA TYR A 141 11.29 -4.79 5.59
C TYR A 141 9.82 -5.16 5.74
N PRO A 142 8.97 -4.94 4.71
CA PRO A 142 7.55 -5.23 4.80
C PRO A 142 7.26 -6.73 4.65
N PHE A 143 6.30 -7.20 5.44
CA PHE A 143 5.74 -8.54 5.36
C PHE A 143 4.25 -8.51 5.75
N CYS A 144 3.54 -9.61 5.55
CA CYS A 144 2.10 -9.68 5.83
C CYS A 144 1.74 -10.96 6.59
N ARG A 145 0.61 -10.95 7.26
CA ARG A 145 -0.05 -12.21 7.63
C ARG A 145 -0.42 -12.94 6.33
N GLY A 146 0.13 -14.14 6.12
CA GLY A 146 -0.01 -14.92 4.90
C GLY A 146 1.11 -14.73 3.87
N ARG A 147 2.12 -13.87 4.13
CA ARG A 147 3.25 -13.74 3.20
C ARG A 147 4.54 -13.26 3.90
N LEU A 148 5.62 -14.03 3.77
CA LEU A 148 6.98 -13.64 4.13
C LEU A 148 7.87 -13.70 2.89
N PHE A 149 8.39 -12.55 2.43
CA PHE A 149 9.16 -12.42 1.18
C PHE A 149 8.43 -13.06 -0.01
N ASP A 150 9.05 -14.06 -0.64
CA ASP A 150 8.47 -14.76 -1.80
C ASP A 150 7.57 -15.95 -1.41
N THR A 151 7.49 -16.30 -0.13
CA THR A 151 6.61 -17.36 0.35
C THR A 151 5.24 -16.79 0.66
N VAL A 152 4.24 -17.25 -0.09
CA VAL A 152 2.82 -16.95 0.10
C VAL A 152 2.15 -18.19 0.68
N GLU A 153 1.33 -18.01 1.71
CA GLU A 153 0.59 -19.09 2.36
C GLU A 153 -0.74 -19.37 1.65
N SER A 154 -1.24 -20.60 1.74
CA SER A 154 -2.64 -20.91 1.45
C SER A 154 -3.53 -20.30 2.52
N ASP A 155 -4.75 -19.91 2.14
CA ASP A 155 -5.77 -19.44 3.06
C ASP A 155 -6.59 -20.63 3.58
N ASP A 156 -6.24 -21.09 4.76
CA ASP A 156 -6.93 -22.19 5.45
C ASP A 156 -7.82 -21.63 6.59
N GLY A 157 -8.17 -20.34 6.55
CA GLY A 157 -8.93 -19.65 7.60
C GLY A 157 -8.09 -19.26 8.84
N GLN A 158 -6.77 -19.49 8.80
CA GLN A 158 -5.86 -19.25 9.94
C GLN A 158 -5.78 -17.79 10.38
N TYR A 159 -6.23 -16.84 9.55
CA TYR A 159 -6.23 -15.41 9.85
C TYR A 159 -7.64 -14.78 9.74
N ASP A 160 -8.70 -15.57 9.88
CA ASP A 160 -10.11 -15.12 9.81
C ASP A 160 -10.56 -14.43 11.11
N TYR A 161 -9.80 -13.45 11.54
CA TYR A 161 -10.14 -12.55 12.66
C TYR A 161 -9.58 -11.15 12.39
N ALA A 162 -10.36 -10.14 12.78
CA ALA A 162 -9.93 -8.75 12.69
C ALA A 162 -8.65 -8.53 13.50
N ALA A 163 -7.65 -7.91 12.88
CA ALA A 163 -6.38 -7.68 13.54
C ALA A 163 -5.82 -6.29 13.26
N GLU A 164 -5.27 -5.70 14.31
CA GLU A 164 -4.53 -4.45 14.20
C GLU A 164 -3.20 -4.69 13.47
N VAL A 165 -2.95 -3.88 12.44
CA VAL A 165 -1.78 -3.99 11.57
C VAL A 165 -1.04 -2.65 11.48
N LEU A 166 0.16 -2.63 10.91
CA LEU A 166 0.85 -1.37 10.66
C LEU A 166 0.29 -0.65 9.44
N TRP A 167 0.04 -1.38 8.38
CA TRP A 167 -0.38 -0.80 7.10
C TRP A 167 -1.43 -1.65 6.39
N ALA A 168 -2.31 -0.95 5.68
CA ALA A 168 -3.25 -1.49 4.73
C ALA A 168 -2.72 -1.29 3.31
N THR A 169 -2.98 -2.26 2.42
CA THR A 169 -2.47 -2.23 1.04
C THR A 169 -3.19 -1.23 0.17
N GLY A 170 -2.44 -0.53 -0.69
CA GLY A 170 -3.02 0.36 -1.70
C GLY A 170 -3.85 -0.34 -2.78
N ALA A 171 -3.82 -1.69 -2.85
CA ALA A 171 -4.67 -2.44 -3.78
C ALA A 171 -6.16 -2.39 -3.39
N CYS A 172 -6.46 -2.38 -2.06
CA CYS A 172 -7.80 -2.17 -1.53
C CYS A 172 -7.69 -1.62 -0.09
N MET A 173 -7.84 -0.32 0.07
CA MET A 173 -7.75 0.37 1.36
C MET A 173 -8.98 1.24 1.57
N VAL A 174 -9.70 1.03 2.66
CA VAL A 174 -10.68 2.00 3.16
C VAL A 174 -9.96 2.95 4.11
N VAL A 175 -10.10 4.24 3.90
CA VAL A 175 -9.49 5.27 4.76
C VAL A 175 -10.48 6.37 5.07
N ARG A 176 -10.52 6.80 6.34
CA ARG A 176 -11.33 7.95 6.76
C ARG A 176 -10.77 9.22 6.14
N ALA A 177 -11.59 9.97 5.41
CA ALA A 177 -11.14 11.13 4.64
C ALA A 177 -10.52 12.22 5.51
N SER A 178 -11.04 12.44 6.73
CA SER A 178 -10.46 13.37 7.70
C SER A 178 -9.05 12.97 8.12
N ASP A 179 -8.82 11.69 8.44
CA ASP A 179 -7.52 11.18 8.88
C ASP A 179 -6.49 11.16 7.73
N PHE A 180 -6.95 10.86 6.49
CA PHE A 180 -6.12 10.98 5.28
C PHE A 180 -5.62 12.42 5.09
N LYS A 181 -6.54 13.39 5.19
CA LYS A 181 -6.23 14.83 5.05
C LYS A 181 -5.34 15.32 6.20
N GLU A 182 -5.64 14.94 7.43
CA GLU A 182 -4.85 15.30 8.61
C GLU A 182 -3.42 14.75 8.53
N ALA A 183 -3.25 13.49 8.07
CA ALA A 183 -1.92 12.92 7.84
C ALA A 183 -1.16 13.58 6.67
N GLY A 184 -1.81 14.42 5.87
CA GLY A 184 -1.23 15.12 4.72
C GLY A 184 -1.21 14.30 3.43
N GLY A 185 -2.07 13.28 3.31
CA GLY A 185 -2.15 12.41 2.14
C GLY A 185 -0.91 11.55 1.91
N PHE A 186 -0.75 11.05 0.70
CA PHE A 186 0.46 10.33 0.28
C PHE A 186 1.64 11.29 0.07
N ASP A 187 2.84 10.81 0.28
CA ASP A 187 4.05 11.55 -0.09
C ASP A 187 4.21 11.51 -1.63
N ALA A 188 3.86 12.59 -2.30
CA ALA A 188 3.85 12.72 -3.76
C ALA A 188 5.18 12.32 -4.44
N ARG A 189 6.32 12.50 -3.74
CA ARG A 189 7.65 12.17 -4.27
C ARG A 189 7.89 10.67 -4.38
N PHE A 190 7.09 9.85 -3.72
CA PHE A 190 7.26 8.39 -3.80
C PHE A 190 6.91 7.87 -5.19
N PHE A 191 6.02 8.53 -5.89
CA PHE A 191 5.50 8.14 -7.20
C PHE A 191 4.68 6.84 -7.12
N ALA A 192 5.30 5.74 -6.71
CA ALA A 192 4.68 4.45 -6.41
C ALA A 192 5.58 3.63 -5.47
N HIS A 193 5.00 2.70 -4.72
CA HIS A 193 5.57 1.79 -3.72
C HIS A 193 5.99 2.45 -2.40
N SER A 194 5.52 1.87 -1.31
CA SER A 194 5.69 2.28 0.08
C SER A 194 4.95 3.56 0.49
N GLU A 195 4.20 4.21 -0.39
CA GLU A 195 3.38 5.40 -0.07
C GLU A 195 2.27 5.05 0.91
N GLU A 196 1.63 3.90 0.75
CA GLU A 196 0.59 3.39 1.64
C GLU A 196 1.15 3.02 3.01
N ILE A 197 2.33 2.39 3.04
CA ILE A 197 3.01 2.04 4.29
C ILE A 197 3.41 3.30 5.04
N ASP A 198 3.96 4.30 4.34
CA ASP A 198 4.34 5.59 4.91
C ASP A 198 3.13 6.35 5.46
N LEU A 199 2.02 6.40 4.71
CA LEU A 199 0.78 7.05 5.15
C LEU A 199 0.24 6.38 6.42
N CYS A 200 0.08 5.05 6.39
CA CYS A 200 -0.40 4.29 7.53
C CYS A 200 0.51 4.48 8.76
N TRP A 201 1.84 4.47 8.57
CA TRP A 201 2.76 4.69 9.68
C TRP A 201 2.62 6.11 10.27
N ARG A 202 2.44 7.14 9.43
CA ARG A 202 2.18 8.51 9.92
C ARG A 202 0.89 8.59 10.73
N MET A 203 -0.20 7.97 10.26
CA MET A 203 -1.47 7.89 11.01
C MET A 203 -1.28 7.14 12.34
N ARG A 204 -0.51 6.04 12.35
CA ARG A 204 -0.15 5.31 13.58
C ARG A 204 0.63 6.18 14.56
N LEU A 205 1.58 7.00 14.10
CA LEU A 205 2.31 7.94 14.95
C LEU A 205 1.39 9.00 15.58
N MET A 206 0.29 9.33 14.93
CA MET A 206 -0.76 10.25 15.42
C MET A 206 -1.77 9.55 16.35
N GLY A 207 -1.53 8.29 16.72
CA GLY A 207 -2.38 7.53 17.64
C GLY A 207 -3.56 6.82 17.01
N LYS A 208 -3.68 6.86 15.69
CA LYS A 208 -4.74 6.13 14.96
C LYS A 208 -4.40 4.66 14.80
N LYS A 209 -5.42 3.84 14.57
CA LYS A 209 -5.30 2.39 14.35
C LYS A 209 -5.55 2.03 12.89
N ILE A 210 -4.94 0.96 12.44
CA ILE A 210 -5.14 0.36 11.10
C ILE A 210 -5.50 -1.10 11.31
N TYR A 211 -6.48 -1.61 10.56
CA TYR A 211 -6.97 -2.98 10.72
C TYR A 211 -7.01 -3.75 9.40
N CYS A 212 -6.91 -5.07 9.50
CA CYS A 212 -7.36 -5.99 8.46
C CYS A 212 -8.63 -6.69 8.94
N ILE A 213 -9.68 -6.67 8.11
CA ILE A 213 -11.02 -7.19 8.41
C ILE A 213 -11.30 -8.34 7.44
N PRO A 214 -11.02 -9.60 7.80
CA PRO A 214 -11.12 -10.74 6.91
C PRO A 214 -12.55 -11.22 6.61
N ASP A 215 -13.56 -10.70 7.32
CA ASP A 215 -14.98 -10.87 6.96
C ASP A 215 -15.30 -10.29 5.56
N SER A 216 -14.44 -9.42 5.10
CA SER A 216 -14.38 -8.94 3.72
C SER A 216 -13.17 -9.50 3.00
N PHE A 217 -13.33 -9.91 1.74
CA PHE A 217 -12.22 -10.33 0.90
C PHE A 217 -12.36 -9.89 -0.55
N VAL A 218 -11.24 -9.74 -1.21
CA VAL A 218 -11.16 -9.40 -2.64
C VAL A 218 -10.07 -10.22 -3.33
N TYR A 219 -10.18 -10.40 -4.65
CA TYR A 219 -9.17 -11.07 -5.46
C TYR A 219 -8.38 -10.04 -6.26
N HIS A 220 -7.06 -10.15 -6.26
CA HIS A 220 -6.16 -9.22 -6.94
C HIS A 220 -5.24 -9.98 -7.90
N ILE A 221 -5.07 -9.46 -9.14
CA ILE A 221 -4.15 -10.05 -10.11
C ILE A 221 -2.70 -9.88 -9.65
N GLY A 222 -2.37 -8.69 -9.18
CA GLY A 222 -1.05 -8.32 -8.72
C GLY A 222 -0.01 -8.20 -9.84
N GLY A 223 0.86 -7.20 -9.74
CA GLY A 223 1.98 -7.01 -10.68
C GLY A 223 1.59 -6.39 -12.03
N GLY A 224 0.35 -5.91 -12.20
CA GLY A 224 -0.14 -5.35 -13.46
C GLY A 224 0.63 -4.10 -13.91
N THR A 225 1.02 -3.22 -12.98
CA THR A 225 1.67 -1.94 -13.33
C THR A 225 3.19 -2.05 -13.51
N LEU A 226 3.88 -2.81 -12.65
CA LEU A 226 5.33 -3.01 -12.73
C LEU A 226 5.68 -4.47 -12.42
N PRO A 227 6.17 -5.24 -13.40
CA PRO A 227 6.61 -6.63 -13.22
C PRO A 227 7.66 -6.80 -12.12
N LYS A 228 7.70 -7.98 -11.48
CA LYS A 228 8.66 -8.28 -10.37
C LYS A 228 10.12 -7.95 -10.73
N ASN A 229 10.55 -8.17 -11.95
CA ASN A 229 11.93 -8.00 -12.40
C ASN A 229 12.24 -6.64 -13.04
N ASN A 230 11.44 -5.61 -12.76
CA ASN A 230 11.68 -4.27 -13.29
C ASN A 230 12.65 -3.49 -12.39
N PRO A 231 13.84 -3.06 -12.90
CA PRO A 231 14.79 -2.28 -12.12
C PRO A 231 14.23 -0.97 -11.56
N MET A 232 13.23 -0.37 -12.23
CA MET A 232 12.54 0.83 -11.72
C MET A 232 11.79 0.50 -10.41
N LYS A 233 11.13 -0.65 -10.32
CA LYS A 233 10.48 -1.11 -9.09
C LYS A 233 11.49 -1.28 -7.97
N THR A 234 12.63 -1.91 -8.24
CA THR A 234 13.73 -2.04 -7.28
C THR A 234 14.25 -0.67 -6.83
N TYR A 235 14.46 0.26 -7.75
CA TYR A 235 14.89 1.63 -7.44
C TYR A 235 13.90 2.35 -6.52
N LEU A 236 12.62 2.33 -6.84
CA LEU A 236 11.56 2.96 -6.05
C LEU A 236 11.50 2.34 -4.64
N ASN A 237 11.50 1.01 -4.54
CA ASN A 237 11.44 0.32 -3.26
C ASN A 237 12.59 0.72 -2.33
N PHE A 238 13.85 0.75 -2.81
CA PHE A 238 14.99 1.13 -1.96
C PHE A 238 14.96 2.61 -1.58
N ARG A 239 14.68 3.50 -2.54
CA ARG A 239 14.62 4.94 -2.29
C ARG A 239 13.51 5.29 -1.30
N ASN A 240 12.29 4.81 -1.56
CA ASN A 240 11.10 5.15 -0.81
C ASN A 240 11.14 4.54 0.60
N ASN A 241 11.55 3.28 0.72
CA ASN A 241 11.67 2.61 2.01
C ASN A 241 12.68 3.33 2.93
N LEU A 242 13.86 3.74 2.42
CA LEU A 242 14.82 4.53 3.19
C LEU A 242 14.26 5.89 3.60
N THR A 243 13.48 6.52 2.72
CA THR A 243 12.84 7.81 3.01
C THR A 243 11.74 7.65 4.06
N MET A 244 10.92 6.61 3.95
CA MET A 244 9.91 6.24 4.93
C MET A 244 10.55 6.01 6.32
N LEU A 245 11.60 5.20 6.40
CA LEU A 245 12.35 4.97 7.65
C LEU A 245 12.87 6.28 8.24
N TYR A 246 13.48 7.13 7.41
CA TYR A 246 13.99 8.43 7.84
C TYR A 246 12.91 9.33 8.42
N LYS A 247 11.72 9.35 7.81
CA LYS A 247 10.57 10.16 8.27
C LYS A 247 10.01 9.66 9.60
N ASN A 248 9.79 8.36 9.72
CA ASN A 248 8.90 7.77 10.72
C ASN A 248 9.62 7.20 11.95
N LEU A 249 10.88 6.75 11.84
CA LEU A 249 11.63 6.22 12.98
C LEU A 249 11.90 7.27 14.06
N PRO A 250 11.84 6.89 15.35
CA PRO A 250 12.25 7.78 16.44
C PRO A 250 13.76 8.09 16.37
N ASP A 251 14.18 9.23 16.94
CA ASP A 251 15.57 9.69 16.89
C ASP A 251 16.54 8.68 17.50
N GLY A 252 16.14 8.01 18.59
CA GLY A 252 16.97 7.00 19.28
C GLY A 252 17.29 5.77 18.42
N GLU A 253 16.43 5.42 17.48
CA GLU A 253 16.59 4.23 16.63
C GLU A 253 17.17 4.55 15.26
N LEU A 254 16.91 5.76 14.75
CA LEU A 254 17.22 6.15 13.37
C LEU A 254 18.67 5.85 12.97
N ARG A 255 19.65 6.28 13.79
CA ARG A 255 21.06 6.13 13.47
C ARG A 255 21.48 4.66 13.36
N HIS A 256 21.00 3.83 14.29
CA HIS A 256 21.28 2.40 14.29
C HIS A 256 20.66 1.71 13.07
N VAL A 257 19.37 1.91 12.86
CA VAL A 257 18.65 1.30 11.74
C VAL A 257 19.27 1.69 10.40
N MET A 258 19.57 2.97 10.19
CA MET A 258 20.16 3.44 8.92
C MET A 258 21.56 2.90 8.67
N ARG A 259 22.35 2.60 9.71
CA ARG A 259 23.66 1.92 9.57
C ARG A 259 23.49 0.46 9.18
N VAL A 260 22.58 -0.27 9.83
CA VAL A 260 22.27 -1.66 9.48
C VAL A 260 21.73 -1.75 8.05
N ARG A 261 20.80 -0.86 7.67
CA ARG A 261 20.28 -0.78 6.29
C ARG A 261 21.38 -0.45 5.27
N LEU A 262 22.36 0.38 5.64
CA LEU A 262 23.50 0.62 4.76
C LEU A 262 24.21 -0.69 4.40
N PHE A 263 24.51 -1.50 5.39
CA PHE A 263 25.14 -2.80 5.19
C PHE A 263 24.26 -3.76 4.40
N LEU A 264 23.01 -3.94 4.83
CA LEU A 264 22.06 -4.88 4.20
C LEU A 264 21.76 -4.53 2.74
N ASP A 265 21.61 -3.24 2.43
CA ASP A 265 21.33 -2.80 1.07
C ASP A 265 22.52 -3.05 0.13
N TYR A 266 23.77 -2.90 0.62
CA TYR A 266 24.95 -3.27 -0.17
C TYR A 266 25.12 -4.78 -0.33
N VAL A 267 24.76 -5.57 0.68
CA VAL A 267 24.68 -7.05 0.54
C VAL A 267 23.65 -7.43 -0.54
N ALA A 268 22.47 -6.82 -0.54
CA ALA A 268 21.46 -7.05 -1.57
C ALA A 268 21.95 -6.63 -2.97
N ALA A 269 22.63 -5.48 -3.07
CA ALA A 269 23.22 -5.03 -4.34
C ALA A 269 24.26 -6.02 -4.85
N PHE A 270 25.17 -6.48 -3.99
CA PHE A 270 26.20 -7.45 -4.36
C PHE A 270 25.59 -8.80 -4.77
N GLN A 271 24.57 -9.28 -4.05
CA GLN A 271 23.83 -10.49 -4.42
C GLN A 271 23.18 -10.35 -5.81
N ALA A 272 22.56 -9.19 -6.09
CA ALA A 272 21.98 -8.93 -7.41
C ALA A 272 23.05 -9.00 -8.52
N LEU A 273 24.24 -8.43 -8.27
CA LEU A 273 25.36 -8.47 -9.21
C LEU A 273 25.86 -9.92 -9.46
N LEU A 274 26.06 -10.70 -8.41
CA LEU A 274 26.49 -12.10 -8.51
C LEU A 274 25.44 -12.98 -9.23
N SER A 275 24.15 -12.62 -9.11
CA SER A 275 23.07 -13.30 -9.81
C SER A 275 22.84 -12.79 -11.25
N GLY A 276 23.74 -11.99 -11.82
CA GLY A 276 23.62 -11.44 -13.16
C GLY A 276 22.58 -10.32 -13.32
N ARG A 277 21.91 -9.91 -12.24
CA ARG A 277 20.88 -8.85 -12.24
C ARG A 277 21.48 -7.46 -12.13
N VAL A 278 22.30 -7.08 -13.11
CA VAL A 278 23.03 -5.81 -13.15
C VAL A 278 22.11 -4.60 -13.07
N GLY A 279 20.89 -4.70 -13.65
CA GLY A 279 19.86 -3.67 -13.56
C GLY A 279 19.44 -3.39 -12.11
N ASP A 280 19.19 -4.44 -11.31
CA ASP A 280 18.85 -4.32 -9.90
C ASP A 280 19.99 -3.78 -9.06
N PHE A 281 21.24 -4.24 -9.31
CA PHE A 281 22.42 -3.66 -8.67
C PHE A 281 22.47 -2.14 -8.85
N LYS A 282 22.37 -1.67 -10.11
CA LYS A 282 22.37 -0.23 -10.40
C LYS A 282 21.18 0.48 -9.74
N ALA A 283 20.01 -0.13 -9.73
CA ALA A 283 18.80 0.41 -9.15
C ALA A 283 18.94 0.62 -7.62
N ILE A 284 19.48 -0.36 -6.89
CA ILE A 284 19.74 -0.25 -5.44
C ILE A 284 20.70 0.91 -5.15
N ILE A 285 21.83 0.97 -5.87
CA ILE A 285 22.85 2.02 -5.68
C ILE A 285 22.24 3.40 -5.98
N ASN A 286 21.49 3.53 -7.08
CA ASN A 286 20.86 4.79 -7.46
C ASN A 286 19.73 5.19 -6.51
N GLY A 287 18.93 4.24 -6.00
CA GLY A 287 17.92 4.48 -4.98
C GLY A 287 18.53 5.09 -3.71
N ARG A 288 19.65 4.54 -3.24
CA ARG A 288 20.39 5.09 -2.09
C ARG A 288 20.98 6.48 -2.36
N LYS A 289 21.51 6.71 -3.57
CA LYS A 289 22.01 8.05 -3.97
C LYS A 289 20.88 9.07 -4.00
N ALA A 290 19.73 8.69 -4.57
CA ALA A 290 18.53 9.56 -4.62
C ALA A 290 18.00 9.88 -3.22
N PHE A 291 17.92 8.88 -2.32
CA PHE A 291 17.59 9.12 -0.91
C PHE A 291 18.53 10.13 -0.26
N LYS A 292 19.86 9.97 -0.42
CA LYS A 292 20.83 10.94 0.12
C LYS A 292 20.60 12.36 -0.42
N LYS A 293 20.28 12.48 -1.72
CA LYS A 293 19.96 13.77 -2.35
C LYS A 293 18.72 14.43 -1.75
N TRP A 294 17.74 13.63 -1.31
CA TRP A 294 16.52 14.12 -0.72
C TRP A 294 16.63 14.53 0.75
N LEU A 295 17.63 14.03 1.48
CA LEU A 295 17.79 14.27 2.93
C LEU A 295 17.67 15.74 3.36
N PRO A 296 18.27 16.75 2.68
CA PRO A 296 18.15 18.13 3.12
C PRO A 296 16.70 18.61 3.23
N GLU A 297 15.88 18.28 2.23
CA GLU A 297 14.47 18.65 2.17
C GLU A 297 13.63 17.84 3.16
N TYR A 298 13.91 16.54 3.28
CA TYR A 298 13.21 15.66 4.20
C TYR A 298 13.53 15.92 5.69
N ARG A 299 14.54 16.72 6.02
CA ARG A 299 14.76 17.18 7.41
C ARG A 299 13.59 17.98 7.96
N LYS A 300 12.97 18.81 7.13
CA LYS A 300 11.76 19.57 7.50
C LYS A 300 10.58 18.62 7.67
N VAL A 301 10.32 17.78 6.66
CA VAL A 301 9.23 16.80 6.69
C VAL A 301 9.33 15.88 7.92
N ARG A 302 10.53 15.38 8.23
CA ARG A 302 10.76 14.58 9.45
C ARG A 302 10.38 15.33 10.72
N ARG A 303 10.79 16.59 10.86
CA ARG A 303 10.45 17.40 12.04
C ARG A 303 8.94 17.55 12.20
N GLU A 304 8.22 17.75 11.11
CA GLU A 304 6.75 17.84 11.08
C GLU A 304 6.11 16.49 11.49
N VAL A 305 6.56 15.37 10.90
CA VAL A 305 6.06 14.04 11.25
C VAL A 305 6.34 13.70 12.71
N GLN A 306 7.57 13.89 13.19
CA GLN A 306 7.93 13.59 14.58
C GLN A 306 7.28 14.55 15.57
N GLY A 307 7.00 15.82 15.18
CA GLY A 307 6.27 16.78 16.00
C GLY A 307 4.79 16.42 16.22
N ARG A 308 4.19 15.65 15.30
CA ARG A 308 2.82 15.13 15.44
C ARG A 308 2.74 13.79 16.17
N ARG A 309 3.87 13.21 16.52
CA ARG A 309 3.94 11.91 17.16
C ARG A 309 3.41 11.97 18.59
N VAL A 310 2.35 11.21 18.86
CA VAL A 310 1.76 11.05 20.20
C VAL A 310 2.01 9.66 20.79
N VAL A 311 2.37 8.68 19.95
CA VAL A 311 2.58 7.28 20.34
C VAL A 311 4.07 6.96 20.32
N ARG A 312 4.59 6.35 21.39
CA ARG A 312 6.00 5.90 21.46
C ARG A 312 6.21 4.59 20.71
N ASP A 313 5.44 3.57 21.07
CA ASP A 313 5.50 2.24 20.47
C ASP A 313 4.33 2.06 19.48
N VAL A 314 4.65 1.75 18.26
CA VAL A 314 3.67 1.54 17.19
C VAL A 314 3.45 0.04 17.02
N THR A 315 2.21 -0.41 17.17
CA THR A 315 1.81 -1.79 16.88
C THR A 315 2.04 -2.12 15.40
N GLY A 316 2.46 -3.37 15.11
CA GLY A 316 2.73 -3.82 13.74
C GLY A 316 4.20 -3.66 13.30
N ILE A 317 5.06 -3.13 14.20
CA ILE A 317 6.51 -3.16 14.00
C ILE A 317 7.10 -4.36 14.73
N TYR A 318 7.58 -5.35 13.97
CA TYR A 318 8.23 -6.53 14.49
C TYR A 318 9.63 -6.20 14.99
N ARG A 319 9.91 -6.48 16.26
CA ARG A 319 11.15 -6.02 16.95
C ARG A 319 12.41 -6.79 16.54
N HIS A 320 12.28 -7.88 15.79
CA HIS A 320 13.39 -8.67 15.28
C HIS A 320 13.59 -8.47 13.78
N SER A 321 14.63 -9.07 13.20
CA SER A 321 14.89 -9.06 11.77
C SER A 321 14.10 -10.15 11.06
N ILE A 322 13.22 -9.79 10.13
CA ILE A 322 12.51 -10.76 9.30
C ILE A 322 13.47 -11.47 8.32
N LEU A 323 14.55 -10.82 7.90
CA LEU A 323 15.60 -11.46 7.10
C LEU A 323 16.24 -12.61 7.86
N TRP A 324 16.54 -12.40 9.14
CA TRP A 324 17.14 -13.45 9.98
C TRP A 324 16.16 -14.61 10.19
N GLN A 325 14.90 -14.32 10.48
CA GLN A 325 13.88 -15.35 10.65
C GLN A 325 13.74 -16.19 9.37
N TYR A 326 13.62 -15.53 8.23
CA TYR A 326 13.34 -16.19 6.96
C TYR A 326 14.54 -16.96 6.39
N TYR A 327 15.74 -16.31 6.34
CA TYR A 327 16.91 -16.90 5.67
C TYR A 327 17.80 -17.74 6.60
N ALA A 328 17.93 -17.37 7.88
CA ALA A 328 18.81 -18.06 8.80
C ALA A 328 18.07 -19.15 9.63
N LYS A 329 16.85 -18.85 10.09
CA LYS A 329 16.05 -19.80 10.87
C LYS A 329 15.11 -20.67 10.02
N GLY A 330 14.87 -20.31 8.76
CA GLY A 330 13.99 -21.05 7.85
C GLY A 330 12.50 -20.84 8.10
N HIS A 331 12.09 -19.87 8.91
CA HIS A 331 10.69 -19.54 9.17
C HIS A 331 10.06 -18.96 7.91
N LYS A 332 9.05 -19.62 7.36
CA LYS A 332 8.43 -19.30 6.09
C LYS A 332 7.00 -18.77 6.24
N LYS A 333 6.37 -19.04 7.38
CA LYS A 333 4.99 -18.63 7.68
C LYS A 333 4.95 -17.56 8.75
N TYR A 334 3.91 -16.72 8.69
CA TYR A 334 3.72 -15.66 9.68
C TYR A 334 3.60 -16.19 11.12
N ALA A 335 2.87 -17.30 11.30
CA ALA A 335 2.71 -17.92 12.62
C ALA A 335 4.02 -18.44 13.25
N GLU A 336 5.07 -18.65 12.45
CA GLU A 336 6.38 -19.13 12.93
C GLU A 336 7.25 -18.02 13.51
N ILE A 337 6.86 -16.75 13.32
CA ILE A 337 7.64 -15.60 13.76
C ILE A 337 7.02 -14.79 14.90
N LEU A 338 5.83 -15.19 15.35
CA LEU A 338 5.12 -14.56 16.48
C LEU A 338 5.76 -14.85 17.83
#